data_2c69701776dc5cc0ef96f0feb695976f
#
_entry.id   2c69701776dc5cc0ef96f0feb695976f
#
_cell.length_a   1.000
_cell.length_b   1.000
_cell.length_c   1.000
_cell.angle_alpha   90.00
_cell.angle_beta   90.00
_cell.angle_gamma   90.00
#
_symmetry.space_group_name_H-M   'P 1'
#
loop_
_entity.id
_entity.type
_entity.pdbx_description
1 polymer ?
#
loop_
_entity_poly.entity_id
_entity_poly.type
_entity_poly.pdbx_seq_one_letter_code
_entity_poly.pdbx_strand_id
1 'polypeptide(L)'
;MQQPELWIGLVEVKPLDRQAYGAAGAFTNVVTWACDIEGFRKNAETIAATLDMFVADIEGAEPLAERIKAWSLPEEIEDMVLRAESNQNAIVYGTFHRYPFDEA
;
A
#
# COMPACT_ATOMS: atom_id res chain seq x y z
N MET A 1 3.95 -8.53 24.04
CA MET A 1 3.69 -8.97 22.67
C MET A 1 2.74 -7.97 22.01
N GLN A 2 3.16 -7.38 20.92
CA GLN A 2 2.32 -6.42 20.20
C GLN A 2 1.24 -7.15 19.41
N GLN A 3 0.04 -6.63 19.48
CA GLN A 3 -1.04 -7.13 18.65
C GLN A 3 -1.08 -6.33 17.35
N PRO A 4 -1.41 -6.96 16.24
CA PRO A 4 -1.50 -6.23 14.98
C PRO A 4 -2.66 -5.23 15.02
N GLU A 5 -2.48 -4.14 14.32
CA GLU A 5 -3.51 -3.13 14.09
C GLU A 5 -3.46 -2.74 12.62
N LEU A 6 -4.50 -2.05 12.18
CA LEU A 6 -4.53 -1.60 10.79
C LEU A 6 -3.53 -0.46 10.58
N TRP A 7 -2.78 -0.57 9.51
CA TRP A 7 -1.83 0.44 9.05
C TRP A 7 -2.21 0.90 7.66
N ILE A 8 -1.85 2.13 7.34
CA ILE A 8 -2.04 2.70 6.01
C ILE A 8 -0.76 3.39 5.58
N GLY A 9 -0.45 3.32 4.30
CA GLY A 9 0.72 4.00 3.74
C GLY A 9 0.62 4.12 2.24
N LEU A 10 1.36 5.08 1.68
CA LEU A 10 1.49 5.25 0.25
C LEU A 10 2.71 4.48 -0.21
N VAL A 11 2.51 3.57 -1.15
CA VAL A 11 3.56 2.68 -1.63
C VAL A 11 3.86 2.98 -3.08
N GLU A 12 5.12 3.21 -3.37
CA GLU A 12 5.58 3.30 -4.76
C GLU A 12 6.04 1.93 -5.20
N VAL A 13 5.47 1.44 -6.31
CA VAL A 13 5.83 0.16 -6.90
C VAL A 13 6.38 0.37 -8.29
N LYS A 14 7.30 -0.52 -8.69
CA LYS A 14 7.86 -0.53 -10.03
C LYS A 14 7.68 -1.91 -10.62
N PRO A 15 7.33 -1.99 -11.93
CA PRO A 15 7.10 -3.28 -12.56
C PRO A 15 8.42 -4.02 -12.80
N LEU A 16 8.37 -5.34 -12.74
CA LEU A 16 9.51 -6.17 -13.14
C LEU A 16 9.72 -6.10 -14.66
N ASP A 17 8.62 -5.98 -15.42
CA ASP A 17 8.67 -5.79 -16.87
C ASP A 17 8.01 -4.45 -17.21
N ARG A 18 8.85 -3.46 -17.43
CA ARG A 18 8.39 -2.08 -17.69
C ARG A 18 7.59 -1.97 -18.98
N GLN A 19 7.98 -2.72 -20.01
CA GLN A 19 7.29 -2.67 -21.30
C GLN A 19 5.89 -3.26 -21.21
N ALA A 20 5.74 -4.37 -20.52
CA ALA A 20 4.43 -4.99 -20.35
C ALA A 20 3.49 -4.12 -19.53
N TYR A 21 4.03 -3.45 -18.52
CA TYR A 21 3.22 -2.59 -17.66
C TYR A 21 2.84 -1.26 -18.33
N GLY A 22 3.69 -0.77 -19.21
CA GLY A 22 3.44 0.47 -19.95
C GLY A 22 3.66 1.74 -19.15
N ALA A 23 4.36 1.67 -18.01
CA ALA A 23 4.68 2.82 -17.18
C ALA A 23 5.95 2.53 -16.39
N ALA A 24 6.61 3.58 -15.90
CA ALA A 24 7.83 3.42 -15.09
C ALA A 24 7.52 2.89 -13.69
N GLY A 25 6.35 3.21 -13.18
CA GLY A 25 5.92 2.76 -11.88
C GLY A 25 4.55 3.33 -11.54
N ALA A 26 4.15 3.17 -10.29
CA ALA A 26 2.87 3.68 -9.82
C ALA A 26 2.90 3.89 -8.31
N PHE A 27 2.00 4.73 -7.82
CA PHE A 27 1.73 4.89 -6.40
C PHE A 27 0.37 4.31 -6.08
N THR A 28 0.26 3.62 -4.96
CA THR A 28 -1.03 3.13 -4.47
C THR A 28 -1.03 3.17 -2.95
N ASN A 29 -2.21 3.37 -2.38
CA ASN A 29 -2.38 3.24 -0.94
C ASN A 29 -2.53 1.76 -0.60
N VAL A 30 -1.96 1.36 0.54
CA VAL A 30 -2.10 0.01 1.07
C VAL A 30 -2.64 0.09 2.49
N VAL A 31 -3.63 -0.73 2.78
CA VAL A 31 -4.19 -0.91 4.13
C VAL A 31 -4.02 -2.38 4.50
N THR A 32 -3.36 -2.63 5.61
CA THR A 32 -3.08 -4.00 6.05
C THR A 32 -2.86 -4.04 7.56
N TRP A 33 -3.02 -5.22 8.15
CA TRP A 33 -2.75 -5.43 9.56
C TRP A 33 -1.25 -5.62 9.75
N ALA A 34 -0.67 -4.91 10.71
CA ALA A 34 0.76 -5.01 11.00
C ALA A 34 1.01 -4.60 12.45
N CYS A 35 2.12 -5.06 13.01
CA CYS A 35 2.53 -4.68 14.36
C CYS A 35 3.47 -3.48 14.35
N ASP A 36 4.14 -3.24 13.23
CA ASP A 36 5.13 -2.18 13.08
C ASP A 36 5.36 -1.88 11.60
N ILE A 37 6.26 -0.94 11.31
CA ILE A 37 6.57 -0.54 9.94
C ILE A 37 7.18 -1.68 9.14
N GLU A 38 7.95 -2.55 9.77
CA GLU A 38 8.56 -3.68 9.07
C GLU A 38 7.49 -4.69 8.63
N GLY A 39 6.48 -4.91 9.46
CA GLY A 39 5.33 -5.75 9.09
C GLY A 39 4.56 -5.15 7.94
N PHE A 40 4.35 -3.83 7.95
CA PHE A 40 3.70 -3.12 6.85
C PHE A 40 4.51 -3.30 5.55
N ARG A 41 5.81 -3.07 5.61
CA ARG A 41 6.69 -3.22 4.45
C ARG A 41 6.64 -4.63 3.88
N LYS A 42 6.71 -5.63 4.74
CA LYS A 42 6.66 -7.03 4.31
C LYS A 42 5.37 -7.34 3.58
N ASN A 43 4.24 -6.84 4.08
CA ASN A 43 2.95 -7.06 3.44
C ASN A 43 2.86 -6.33 2.10
N ALA A 44 3.37 -5.10 2.04
CA ALA A 44 3.42 -4.35 0.78
C ALA A 44 4.26 -5.08 -0.26
N GLU A 45 5.41 -5.62 0.16
CA GLU A 45 6.28 -6.39 -0.74
C GLU A 45 5.60 -7.67 -1.21
N THR A 46 4.85 -8.33 -0.33
CA THR A 46 4.12 -9.54 -0.68
C THR A 46 3.10 -9.27 -1.77
N ILE A 47 2.29 -8.21 -1.62
CA ILE A 47 1.26 -7.93 -2.61
C ILE A 47 1.88 -7.42 -3.93
N ALA A 48 2.95 -6.64 -3.86
CA ALA A 48 3.64 -6.19 -5.06
C ALA A 48 4.16 -7.38 -5.86
N ALA A 49 4.74 -8.38 -5.19
CA ALA A 49 5.26 -9.57 -5.86
C ALA A 49 4.16 -10.33 -6.62
N THR A 50 2.95 -10.41 -6.07
CA THR A 50 1.84 -11.10 -6.75
C THR A 50 1.41 -10.36 -8.01
N LEU A 51 1.77 -9.09 -8.15
CA LEU A 51 1.43 -8.25 -9.29
C LEU A 51 2.63 -8.07 -10.25
N ASP A 52 3.68 -8.86 -10.07
CA ASP A 52 4.92 -8.77 -10.83
C ASP A 52 5.57 -7.40 -10.71
N MET A 53 5.57 -6.88 -9.49
CA MET A 53 6.16 -5.58 -9.14
C MET A 53 7.02 -5.71 -7.90
N PHE A 54 7.77 -4.66 -7.60
CA PHE A 54 8.52 -4.57 -6.36
C PHE A 54 8.31 -3.19 -5.73
N VAL A 55 8.46 -3.12 -4.40
CA VAL A 55 8.29 -1.88 -3.66
C VAL A 55 9.56 -1.04 -3.82
N ALA A 56 9.40 0.17 -4.36
CA ALA A 56 10.51 1.11 -4.52
C ALA A 56 10.61 2.07 -3.34
N ASP A 57 9.49 2.47 -2.75
CA ASP A 57 9.46 3.38 -1.62
C ASP A 57 8.14 3.27 -0.87
N ILE A 58 8.16 3.68 0.38
CA ILE A 58 6.96 3.74 1.23
C ILE A 58 6.96 5.10 1.92
N GLU A 59 5.85 5.82 1.77
CA GLU A 59 5.70 7.15 2.36
C GLU A 59 4.53 7.18 3.33
N GLY A 60 4.75 7.83 4.47
CA GLY A 60 3.68 8.11 5.42
C GLY A 60 2.99 6.89 6.00
N ALA A 61 3.70 5.75 6.09
CA ALA A 61 3.10 4.56 6.69
C ALA A 61 2.94 4.76 8.19
N GLU A 62 1.74 4.54 8.68
CA GLU A 62 1.41 4.76 10.10
C GLU A 62 0.20 3.93 10.47
N PRO A 63 -0.01 3.69 11.77
CA PRO A 63 -1.27 3.08 12.20
C PRO A 63 -2.46 3.91 11.74
N LEU A 64 -3.50 3.25 11.30
CA LEU A 64 -4.72 3.91 10.84
C LEU A 64 -5.29 4.82 11.92
N ALA A 65 -5.21 4.39 13.18
CA ALA A 65 -5.71 5.18 14.32
C ALA A 65 -5.01 6.54 14.41
N GLU A 66 -3.75 6.63 14.00
CA GLU A 66 -3.04 7.91 13.97
C GLU A 66 -3.49 8.77 12.78
N ARG A 67 -3.71 8.14 11.62
CA ARG A 67 -4.14 8.86 10.43
C ARG A 67 -5.48 9.53 10.63
N ILE A 68 -6.44 8.85 11.22
CA ILE A 68 -7.80 9.39 11.38
C ILE A 68 -7.88 10.53 12.42
N LYS A 69 -6.87 10.69 13.28
CA LYS A 69 -6.81 11.81 14.19
C LYS A 69 -6.55 13.14 13.47
N ALA A 70 -5.83 13.08 12.35
CA ALA A 70 -5.40 14.27 11.62
C ALA A 70 -6.17 14.51 10.33
N TRP A 71 -6.73 13.46 9.72
CA TRP A 71 -7.29 13.53 8.38
C TRP A 71 -8.60 12.76 8.28
N SER A 72 -9.52 13.32 7.49
CA SER A 72 -10.70 12.56 7.05
C SER A 72 -10.25 11.55 5.98
N LEU A 73 -10.85 10.38 5.99
CA LEU A 73 -10.50 9.35 5.00
C LEU A 73 -11.31 9.56 3.73
N PRO A 74 -10.65 9.57 2.55
CA PRO A 74 -11.37 9.53 1.27
C PRO A 74 -12.22 8.27 1.17
N GLU A 75 -13.27 8.32 0.37
CA GLU A 75 -14.19 7.20 0.21
C GLU A 75 -13.49 5.90 -0.19
N GLU A 76 -12.54 5.98 -1.11
CA GLU A 76 -11.76 4.79 -1.52
C GLU A 76 -11.04 4.16 -0.34
N ILE A 77 -10.44 4.99 0.51
CA ILE A 77 -9.71 4.50 1.68
C ILE A 77 -10.67 3.88 2.69
N GLU A 78 -11.84 4.48 2.91
CA GLU A 78 -12.85 3.93 3.81
C GLU A 78 -13.26 2.52 3.36
N ASP A 79 -13.46 2.33 2.06
CA ASP A 79 -13.81 1.02 1.50
C ASP A 79 -12.70 0.01 1.73
N MET A 80 -11.43 0.43 1.53
CA MET A 80 -10.28 -0.42 1.77
C MET A 80 -10.20 -0.85 3.24
N VAL A 81 -10.47 0.07 4.14
CA VAL A 81 -10.47 -0.21 5.59
C VAL A 81 -11.54 -1.24 5.94
N LEU A 82 -12.74 -1.11 5.39
CA LEU A 82 -13.82 -2.06 5.62
C LEU A 82 -13.42 -3.47 5.16
N ARG A 83 -12.77 -3.57 4.02
CA ARG A 83 -12.31 -4.87 3.52
C ARG A 83 -11.23 -5.47 4.43
N ALA A 84 -10.30 -4.65 4.89
CA ALA A 84 -9.23 -5.11 5.76
C ALA A 84 -9.75 -5.52 7.14
N GLU A 85 -10.74 -4.80 7.66
CA GLU A 85 -11.33 -5.11 8.96
C GLU A 85 -11.99 -6.48 9.00
N SER A 86 -12.50 -6.94 7.88
CA SER A 86 -13.18 -8.23 7.80
C SER A 86 -12.23 -9.42 7.72
N ASN A 87 -10.91 -9.18 7.51
CA ASN A 87 -9.95 -10.26 7.34
C ASN A 87 -8.55 -9.80 7.77
N GLN A 88 -8.05 -10.35 8.87
CA GLN A 88 -6.74 -9.99 9.41
C GLN A 88 -5.58 -10.37 8.49
N ASN A 89 -5.80 -11.24 7.52
CA ASN A 89 -4.79 -11.63 6.55
C ASN A 89 -4.84 -10.81 5.27
N ALA A 90 -5.80 -9.88 5.18
CA ALA A 90 -5.96 -9.08 3.97
C ALA A 90 -4.86 -8.05 3.82
N ILE A 91 -4.41 -7.88 2.59
CA ILE A 91 -3.53 -6.79 2.18
C ILE A 91 -4.30 -6.09 1.06
N VAL A 92 -4.88 -4.93 1.38
CA VAL A 92 -5.77 -4.23 0.46
C VAL A 92 -5.02 -3.07 -0.18
N TYR A 93 -5.04 -3.01 -1.50
CA TYR A 93 -4.46 -1.89 -2.24
C TYR A 93 -5.55 -1.15 -3.00
N GLY A 94 -5.32 0.14 -3.24
CA GLY A 94 -6.28 0.99 -3.94
C GLY A 94 -5.91 1.16 -5.41
N THR A 95 -6.36 2.28 -5.96
CA THR A 95 -6.06 2.64 -7.35
C THR A 95 -4.56 2.87 -7.53
N PHE A 96 -4.03 2.39 -8.64
CA PHE A 96 -2.65 2.62 -9.02
C PHE A 96 -2.56 3.91 -9.84
N HIS A 97 -1.85 4.89 -9.29
CA HIS A 97 -1.59 6.15 -9.97
C HIS A 97 -0.28 6.03 -10.72
N ARG A 98 -0.35 5.66 -12.00
CA ARG A 98 0.82 5.41 -12.84
C ARG A 98 1.55 6.70 -13.17
N TYR A 99 2.87 6.61 -13.27
CA TYR A 99 3.66 7.70 -13.82
C TYR A 99 4.45 7.20 -15.03
N PRO A 100 4.69 8.08 -16.03
CA PRO A 100 5.30 7.65 -17.29
C PRO A 100 6.78 7.35 -17.14
N PHE A 101 7.35 6.74 -18.19
CA PHE A 101 8.78 6.56 -18.26
C PHE A 101 9.47 7.92 -18.23
N ASP A 102 10.60 7.96 -17.55
CA ASP A 102 11.41 9.16 -17.47
C ASP A 102 12.11 9.37 -18.80
N GLU A 103 11.84 10.48 -19.47
CA GLU A 103 12.47 10.84 -20.72
C GLU A 103 13.64 11.74 -20.42
N ALA A 104 14.80 11.11 -20.24
CA ALA A 104 16.01 11.86 -20.00
C ALA A 104 16.55 12.43 -21.32
#